data_aafca729f288cf71090027d048c61e20
#
_entry.id   aafca729f288cf71090027d048c61e20
#
_cell.length_a   1.000
_cell.length_b   1.000
_cell.length_c   1.000
_cell.angle_alpha   90.00
_cell.angle_beta   90.00
_cell.angle_gamma   90.00
#
_symmetry.space_group_name_H-M   'P 1'
#
loop_
_entity.id
_entity.type
_entity.pdbx_description
1 polymer ?
#
loop_
_entity_poly.entity_id
_entity_poly.type
_entity_poly.pdbx_seq_one_letter_code
_entity_poly.pdbx_strand_id
1 'polypeptide(L)'
;MTSGPYDHQVFDKIDLSEQTILKQEYQNCTFTNCNFSKTVFTNCSFIDCHFKDCNLSVVNFNNTGLKTVTFANCKLMGINFSHCNDFLFNVSFKDCQLDYSSFFKKKMQKTPFLQCSMKEVQFEQVDLTQAVFKDCNLMEASFTNTILEKADFRTASYYTIDPEMNKLKKAKFSQSGLAGLLAKYGIDIEF
;
A
#
# COMPACT_ATOMS: atom_id res chain seq x y z
N MET A 1 8.64 -30.77 3.19
CA MET A 1 8.02 -29.58 3.80
C MET A 1 6.52 -29.84 3.81
N THR A 2 5.87 -29.74 4.93
CA THR A 2 4.45 -30.04 5.13
C THR A 2 3.61 -29.08 4.29
N SER A 3 2.89 -29.62 3.32
CA SER A 3 2.01 -28.90 2.40
C SER A 3 0.60 -28.74 3.01
N GLY A 4 0.52 -28.08 4.14
CA GLY A 4 -0.75 -27.73 4.74
C GLY A 4 -0.77 -26.22 5.06
N PRO A 5 -1.96 -25.62 5.21
CA PRO A 5 -2.04 -24.22 5.58
C PRO A 5 -1.39 -23.99 6.95
N TYR A 6 -0.56 -22.96 7.05
CA TYR A 6 -0.14 -22.46 8.36
C TYR A 6 -1.31 -21.69 8.96
N ASP A 7 -1.80 -22.13 10.10
CA ASP A 7 -2.90 -21.48 10.78
C ASP A 7 -2.51 -21.10 12.21
N HIS A 8 -2.87 -19.84 12.61
CA HIS A 8 -2.58 -19.28 13.93
C HIS A 8 -1.10 -19.38 14.35
N GLN A 9 -0.15 -19.31 13.38
CA GLN A 9 1.27 -19.39 13.66
C GLN A 9 1.88 -18.01 13.90
N VAL A 10 2.88 -17.98 14.76
CA VAL A 10 3.71 -16.80 14.99
C VAL A 10 5.12 -17.09 14.44
N PHE A 11 5.53 -16.29 13.49
CA PHE A 11 6.88 -16.34 12.90
C PHE A 11 7.67 -15.14 13.42
N ASP A 12 8.71 -15.36 14.19
CA ASP A 12 9.55 -14.30 14.72
C ASP A 12 10.99 -14.45 14.25
N LYS A 13 11.57 -13.36 13.77
CA LYS A 13 12.97 -13.26 13.33
C LYS A 13 13.35 -14.25 12.24
N ILE A 14 12.40 -14.64 11.37
CA ILE A 14 12.66 -15.52 10.24
C ILE A 14 13.31 -14.71 9.11
N ASP A 15 14.37 -15.23 8.53
CA ASP A 15 14.98 -14.69 7.32
C ASP A 15 14.68 -15.62 6.12
N LEU A 16 13.87 -15.11 5.20
CA LEU A 16 13.54 -15.74 3.92
C LEU A 16 13.91 -14.84 2.74
N SER A 17 14.85 -13.89 2.97
CA SER A 17 15.29 -12.98 1.92
C SER A 17 15.82 -13.73 0.70
N GLU A 18 15.51 -13.17 -0.50
CA GLU A 18 15.93 -13.71 -1.81
C GLU A 18 15.44 -15.14 -2.11
N GLN A 19 14.54 -15.69 -1.30
CA GLN A 19 13.98 -17.03 -1.52
C GLN A 19 12.72 -17.01 -2.38
N THR A 20 12.42 -18.16 -2.99
CA THR A 20 11.16 -18.39 -3.71
C THR A 20 10.28 -19.33 -2.91
N ILE A 21 9.07 -18.87 -2.59
CA ILE A 21 8.07 -19.60 -1.81
C ILE A 21 6.86 -19.84 -2.71
N LEU A 22 6.48 -21.10 -2.85
CA LEU A 22 5.46 -21.53 -3.79
C LEU A 22 4.27 -22.16 -3.06
N LYS A 23 3.05 -21.75 -3.45
CA LYS A 23 1.79 -22.41 -3.08
C LYS A 23 1.62 -22.63 -1.56
N GLN A 24 2.07 -21.65 -0.75
CA GLN A 24 1.88 -21.69 0.69
C GLN A 24 0.64 -20.87 1.08
N GLU A 25 -0.07 -21.37 2.05
CA GLU A 25 -1.24 -20.70 2.63
C GLU A 25 -0.96 -20.35 4.09
N TYR A 26 -1.19 -19.08 4.43
CA TYR A 26 -1.06 -18.54 5.77
C TYR A 26 -2.40 -17.95 6.17
N GLN A 27 -2.98 -18.46 7.27
CA GLN A 27 -4.23 -17.96 7.81
C GLN A 27 -4.05 -17.58 9.29
N ASN A 28 -4.57 -16.43 9.69
CA ASN A 28 -4.46 -15.91 11.06
C ASN A 28 -3.00 -15.85 11.59
N CYS A 29 -2.02 -15.73 10.70
CA CYS A 29 -0.61 -15.77 11.07
C CYS A 29 -0.05 -14.38 11.37
N THR A 30 0.91 -14.34 12.29
CA THR A 30 1.65 -13.12 12.63
C THR A 30 3.12 -13.30 12.29
N PHE A 31 3.68 -12.32 11.57
CA PHE A 31 5.09 -12.26 11.23
C PHE A 31 5.70 -11.06 11.95
N THR A 32 6.70 -11.29 12.80
CA THR A 32 7.32 -10.22 13.59
C THR A 32 8.83 -10.22 13.38
N ASN A 33 9.42 -9.04 13.16
CA ASN A 33 10.86 -8.88 12.96
C ASN A 33 11.45 -9.74 11.83
N CYS A 34 10.65 -10.14 10.84
CA CYS A 34 11.08 -11.03 9.75
C CYS A 34 11.70 -10.25 8.60
N ASN A 35 12.62 -10.91 7.90
CA ASN A 35 13.23 -10.41 6.68
C ASN A 35 12.73 -11.20 5.47
N PHE A 36 11.96 -10.53 4.61
CA PHE A 36 11.44 -11.04 3.34
C PHE A 36 11.96 -10.24 2.14
N SER A 37 13.02 -9.44 2.34
CA SER A 37 13.52 -8.60 1.24
C SER A 37 13.84 -9.43 -0.01
N LYS A 38 13.33 -8.97 -1.18
CA LYS A 38 13.46 -9.66 -2.47
C LYS A 38 12.89 -11.09 -2.51
N THR A 39 12.10 -11.52 -1.54
CA THR A 39 11.41 -12.83 -1.57
C THR A 39 10.37 -12.84 -2.70
N VAL A 40 10.25 -13.97 -3.39
CA VAL A 40 9.21 -14.20 -4.39
C VAL A 40 8.18 -15.16 -3.84
N PHE A 41 6.99 -14.66 -3.55
CA PHE A 41 5.82 -15.49 -3.24
C PHE A 41 5.02 -15.72 -4.53
N THR A 42 4.85 -16.98 -4.92
CA THR A 42 4.10 -17.34 -6.13
C THR A 42 2.93 -18.26 -5.79
N ASN A 43 1.71 -17.85 -6.19
CA ASN A 43 0.48 -18.58 -5.90
C ASN A 43 0.29 -18.86 -4.39
N CYS A 44 0.75 -17.97 -3.54
CA CYS A 44 0.56 -18.04 -2.10
C CYS A 44 -0.73 -17.33 -1.69
N SER A 45 -1.15 -17.53 -0.45
CA SER A 45 -2.30 -16.85 0.13
C SER A 45 -2.00 -16.42 1.57
N PHE A 46 -2.29 -15.14 1.86
CA PHE A 46 -2.26 -14.59 3.21
C PHE A 46 -3.67 -14.12 3.54
N ILE A 47 -4.29 -14.74 4.54
CA ILE A 47 -5.64 -14.45 4.99
C ILE A 47 -5.59 -14.07 6.46
N ASP A 48 -6.13 -12.88 6.80
CA ASP A 48 -6.17 -12.36 8.16
C ASP A 48 -4.78 -12.38 8.84
N CYS A 49 -3.74 -12.01 8.05
CA CYS A 49 -2.35 -12.04 8.49
C CYS A 49 -1.83 -10.66 8.90
N HIS A 50 -0.88 -10.66 9.86
CA HIS A 50 -0.29 -9.44 10.40
C HIS A 50 1.24 -9.47 10.23
N PHE A 51 1.77 -8.44 9.56
CA PHE A 51 3.21 -8.21 9.47
C PHE A 51 3.57 -7.02 10.36
N LYS A 52 4.48 -7.23 11.29
CA LYS A 52 4.97 -6.20 12.22
C LYS A 52 6.49 -6.16 12.24
N ASP A 53 7.06 -4.96 12.17
CA ASP A 53 8.51 -4.75 12.22
C ASP A 53 9.29 -5.57 11.17
N CYS A 54 8.69 -5.82 9.99
CA CYS A 54 9.27 -6.67 8.95
C CYS A 54 9.88 -5.86 7.80
N ASN A 55 10.92 -6.45 7.19
CA ASN A 55 11.46 -5.96 5.93
C ASN A 55 10.89 -6.76 4.76
N LEU A 56 10.04 -6.13 3.95
CA LEU A 56 9.46 -6.69 2.72
C LEU A 56 9.92 -5.89 1.48
N SER A 57 11.05 -5.18 1.54
CA SER A 57 11.51 -4.37 0.42
C SER A 57 11.70 -5.24 -0.84
N VAL A 58 11.15 -4.78 -1.97
CA VAL A 58 11.23 -5.44 -3.28
C VAL A 58 10.67 -6.87 -3.30
N VAL A 59 9.76 -7.19 -2.38
CA VAL A 59 9.03 -8.48 -2.42
C VAL A 59 8.18 -8.57 -3.70
N ASN A 60 8.15 -9.75 -4.30
CA ASN A 60 7.25 -10.04 -5.41
C ASN A 60 6.11 -10.97 -4.95
N PHE A 61 4.88 -10.47 -4.97
CA PHE A 61 3.66 -11.22 -4.66
C PHE A 61 2.98 -11.74 -5.95
N ASN A 62 3.69 -12.57 -6.72
CA ASN A 62 3.21 -13.07 -8.00
C ASN A 62 1.98 -13.98 -7.83
N ASN A 63 0.81 -13.54 -8.35
CA ASN A 63 -0.48 -14.21 -8.21
C ASN A 63 -0.80 -14.63 -6.75
N THR A 64 -0.32 -13.85 -5.77
CA THR A 64 -0.48 -14.11 -4.34
C THR A 64 -1.66 -13.31 -3.80
N GLY A 65 -2.54 -13.97 -3.05
CA GLY A 65 -3.69 -13.35 -2.41
C GLY A 65 -3.29 -12.64 -1.11
N LEU A 66 -3.75 -11.39 -0.95
CA LEU A 66 -3.62 -10.60 0.29
C LEU A 66 -5.02 -10.21 0.75
N LYS A 67 -5.62 -11.01 1.64
CA LYS A 67 -6.98 -10.81 2.15
C LYS A 67 -6.94 -10.42 3.62
N THR A 68 -7.38 -9.21 3.93
CA THR A 68 -7.35 -8.65 5.30
C THR A 68 -5.95 -8.69 5.91
N VAL A 69 -4.93 -8.25 5.14
CA VAL A 69 -3.54 -8.25 5.60
C VAL A 69 -3.18 -6.88 6.16
N THR A 70 -2.58 -6.85 7.33
CA THR A 70 -2.11 -5.61 7.97
C THR A 70 -0.60 -5.55 8.01
N PHE A 71 -0.06 -4.35 7.71
CA PHE A 71 1.35 -4.05 7.82
C PHE A 71 1.55 -2.94 8.83
N ALA A 72 2.37 -3.17 9.85
CA ALA A 72 2.71 -2.20 10.89
C ALA A 72 4.22 -2.07 11.05
N ASN A 73 4.75 -0.85 10.97
CA ASN A 73 6.19 -0.55 11.07
C ASN A 73 7.05 -1.39 10.11
N CYS A 74 6.57 -1.56 8.86
CA CYS A 74 7.22 -2.39 7.86
C CYS A 74 7.90 -1.57 6.77
N LYS A 75 9.00 -2.13 6.20
CA LYS A 75 9.61 -1.63 4.97
C LYS A 75 9.00 -2.37 3.78
N LEU A 76 8.29 -1.65 2.92
CA LEU A 76 7.55 -2.17 1.76
C LEU A 76 7.98 -1.45 0.48
N MET A 77 9.22 -0.97 0.45
CA MET A 77 9.73 -0.15 -0.66
C MET A 77 9.81 -0.95 -1.96
N GLY A 78 9.39 -0.34 -3.07
CA GLY A 78 9.54 -0.89 -4.41
C GLY A 78 8.69 -2.13 -4.71
N ILE A 79 7.60 -2.36 -3.97
CA ILE A 79 6.70 -3.49 -4.23
C ILE A 79 5.72 -3.14 -5.35
N ASN A 80 5.60 -4.03 -6.33
CA ASN A 80 4.53 -3.95 -7.31
C ASN A 80 3.33 -4.81 -6.89
N PHE A 81 2.36 -4.18 -6.23
CA PHE A 81 1.13 -4.85 -5.79
C PHE A 81 0.20 -5.22 -6.95
N SER A 82 0.39 -4.69 -8.18
CA SER A 82 -0.43 -5.10 -9.33
C SER A 82 -0.30 -6.59 -9.65
N HIS A 83 0.79 -7.23 -9.25
CA HIS A 83 1.01 -8.66 -9.42
C HIS A 83 0.21 -9.53 -8.42
N CYS A 84 -0.33 -8.94 -7.35
CA CYS A 84 -1.18 -9.67 -6.41
C CYS A 84 -2.49 -10.09 -7.06
N ASN A 85 -3.06 -11.19 -6.59
CA ASN A 85 -4.40 -11.60 -6.99
C ASN A 85 -5.42 -10.53 -6.56
N ASP A 86 -6.33 -10.16 -7.48
CA ASP A 86 -7.35 -9.14 -7.22
C ASP A 86 -8.50 -9.64 -6.35
N PHE A 87 -8.67 -10.96 -6.26
CA PHE A 87 -9.77 -11.54 -5.50
C PHE A 87 -9.61 -11.27 -4.00
N LEU A 88 -10.50 -10.44 -3.48
CA LEU A 88 -10.53 -10.01 -2.08
C LEU A 88 -9.24 -9.30 -1.63
N PHE A 89 -8.52 -8.63 -2.53
CA PHE A 89 -7.37 -7.81 -2.16
C PHE A 89 -7.80 -6.76 -1.13
N ASN A 90 -7.32 -6.92 0.09
CA ASN A 90 -7.62 -6.02 1.20
C ASN A 90 -6.41 -5.90 2.12
N VAL A 91 -5.86 -4.70 2.21
CA VAL A 91 -4.63 -4.40 2.95
C VAL A 91 -4.79 -3.12 3.76
N SER A 92 -4.00 -2.98 4.82
CA SER A 92 -3.89 -1.75 5.59
C SER A 92 -2.45 -1.50 6.01
N PHE A 93 -2.09 -0.20 6.14
CA PHE A 93 -0.71 0.19 6.40
C PHE A 93 -0.67 1.21 7.55
N LYS A 94 0.21 0.96 8.51
CA LYS A 94 0.48 1.87 9.61
C LYS A 94 1.98 1.97 9.87
N ASP A 95 2.51 3.19 9.97
CA ASP A 95 3.94 3.45 10.23
C ASP A 95 4.87 2.76 9.19
N CYS A 96 4.45 2.67 7.91
CA CYS A 96 5.15 1.92 6.88
C CYS A 96 5.91 2.81 5.89
N GLN A 97 6.98 2.25 5.31
CA GLN A 97 7.71 2.83 4.18
C GLN A 97 7.28 2.14 2.89
N LEU A 98 6.46 2.81 2.07
CA LEU A 98 5.89 2.32 0.81
C LEU A 98 6.53 2.96 -0.42
N ASP A 99 7.61 3.74 -0.23
CA ASP A 99 8.24 4.51 -1.29
C ASP A 99 8.53 3.65 -2.54
N TYR A 100 8.30 4.21 -3.74
CA TYR A 100 8.51 3.54 -5.04
C TYR A 100 7.59 2.34 -5.31
N SER A 101 6.56 2.10 -4.52
CA SER A 101 5.63 0.98 -4.74
C SER A 101 4.55 1.33 -5.75
N SER A 102 3.97 0.32 -6.38
CA SER A 102 2.90 0.48 -7.36
C SER A 102 1.65 -0.29 -6.96
N PHE A 103 0.49 0.40 -7.01
CA PHE A 103 -0.84 -0.19 -6.80
C PHE A 103 -1.67 -0.17 -8.10
N PHE A 104 -1.03 -0.12 -9.26
CA PHE A 104 -1.69 0.00 -10.55
C PHE A 104 -2.93 -0.90 -10.69
N LYS A 105 -4.08 -0.29 -11.04
CA LYS A 105 -5.39 -0.93 -11.23
C LYS A 105 -5.99 -1.63 -10.02
N LYS A 106 -5.45 -1.48 -8.81
CA LYS A 106 -6.03 -2.12 -7.62
C LYS A 106 -7.33 -1.46 -7.16
N LYS A 107 -8.20 -2.27 -6.56
CA LYS A 107 -9.39 -1.81 -5.82
C LYS A 107 -9.04 -1.73 -4.35
N MET A 108 -8.94 -0.51 -3.82
CA MET A 108 -8.47 -0.22 -2.46
C MET A 108 -9.42 0.72 -1.73
N GLN A 109 -10.72 0.49 -1.93
CA GLN A 109 -11.73 1.29 -1.25
C GLN A 109 -11.59 1.18 0.27
N LYS A 110 -11.71 2.31 0.96
CA LYS A 110 -11.62 2.42 2.43
C LYS A 110 -10.28 2.00 3.02
N THR A 111 -9.25 1.81 2.20
CA THR A 111 -7.91 1.45 2.71
C THR A 111 -7.36 2.54 3.62
N PRO A 112 -6.96 2.22 4.87
CA PRO A 112 -6.25 3.15 5.73
C PRO A 112 -4.74 3.11 5.44
N PHE A 113 -4.19 4.28 5.15
CA PHE A 113 -2.77 4.58 5.17
C PHE A 113 -2.53 5.54 6.33
N LEU A 114 -1.84 5.09 7.37
CA LEU A 114 -1.63 5.83 8.60
C LEU A 114 -0.14 6.05 8.83
N GLN A 115 0.31 7.31 8.87
CA GLN A 115 1.70 7.68 9.16
C GLN A 115 2.72 6.99 8.23
N CYS A 116 2.40 6.91 6.92
CA CYS A 116 3.24 6.21 5.95
C CYS A 116 4.09 7.18 5.12
N SER A 117 5.32 6.77 4.80
CA SER A 117 6.09 7.35 3.70
C SER A 117 5.64 6.68 2.40
N MET A 118 5.25 7.49 1.41
CA MET A 118 4.67 7.04 0.14
C MET A 118 5.24 7.86 -1.02
N LYS A 119 6.54 8.15 -0.96
CA LYS A 119 7.23 8.93 -2.00
C LYS A 119 7.27 8.13 -3.29
N GLU A 120 6.95 8.79 -4.41
CA GLU A 120 6.96 8.20 -5.75
C GLU A 120 6.09 6.92 -5.87
N VAL A 121 5.06 6.79 -5.03
CA VAL A 121 4.09 5.68 -5.15
C VAL A 121 3.18 5.91 -6.35
N GLN A 122 2.90 4.84 -7.08
CA GLN A 122 2.05 4.87 -8.28
C GLN A 122 0.64 4.39 -7.97
N PHE A 123 -0.35 5.30 -8.14
CA PHE A 123 -1.77 5.02 -7.94
C PHE A 123 -2.59 5.12 -9.23
N GLU A 124 -1.98 4.93 -10.40
CA GLU A 124 -2.70 5.03 -11.66
C GLU A 124 -3.81 4.00 -11.77
N GLN A 125 -5.00 4.45 -12.16
CA GLN A 125 -6.21 3.63 -12.34
C GLN A 125 -6.66 2.86 -11.10
N VAL A 126 -6.27 3.33 -9.89
CA VAL A 126 -6.66 2.72 -8.60
C VAL A 126 -8.02 3.24 -8.16
N ASP A 127 -8.83 2.38 -7.54
CA ASP A 127 -10.02 2.84 -6.81
C ASP A 127 -9.69 3.01 -5.31
N LEU A 128 -9.54 4.26 -4.91
CA LEU A 128 -9.26 4.72 -3.55
C LEU A 128 -10.49 5.39 -2.91
N THR A 129 -11.68 5.04 -3.35
CA THR A 129 -12.92 5.58 -2.76
C THR A 129 -12.92 5.42 -1.25
N GLN A 130 -13.08 6.53 -0.52
CA GLN A 130 -13.06 6.57 0.95
C GLN A 130 -11.73 6.13 1.61
N ALA A 131 -10.63 6.02 0.87
CA ALA A 131 -9.32 5.77 1.47
C ALA A 131 -8.91 6.93 2.39
N VAL A 132 -8.07 6.63 3.39
CA VAL A 132 -7.61 7.62 4.38
C VAL A 132 -6.09 7.71 4.32
N PHE A 133 -5.57 8.91 4.06
CA PHE A 133 -4.13 9.20 4.02
C PHE A 133 -3.73 10.05 5.23
N LYS A 134 -3.87 9.44 6.44
CA LYS A 134 -3.62 10.17 7.68
C LYS A 134 -2.11 10.30 7.93
N ASP A 135 -1.63 11.54 8.03
CA ASP A 135 -0.24 11.89 8.33
C ASP A 135 0.77 11.22 7.36
N CYS A 136 0.37 11.04 6.08
CA CYS A 136 1.19 10.43 5.05
C CYS A 136 1.99 11.46 4.26
N ASN A 137 3.22 11.09 3.87
CA ASN A 137 4.05 11.84 2.93
C ASN A 137 3.84 11.28 1.52
N LEU A 138 3.26 12.08 0.62
CA LEU A 138 2.91 11.72 -0.77
C LEU A 138 3.78 12.47 -1.80
N MET A 139 5.02 12.82 -1.43
CA MET A 139 5.94 13.53 -2.34
C MET A 139 6.11 12.72 -3.64
N GLU A 140 5.85 13.37 -4.77
CA GLU A 140 5.98 12.78 -6.11
C GLU A 140 5.10 11.53 -6.35
N ALA A 141 4.14 11.25 -5.47
CA ALA A 141 3.16 10.19 -5.71
C ALA A 141 2.27 10.54 -6.91
N SER A 142 2.07 9.57 -7.81
CA SER A 142 1.31 9.77 -9.04
C SER A 142 -0.13 9.29 -8.91
N PHE A 143 -1.06 10.15 -9.34
CA PHE A 143 -2.49 9.87 -9.39
C PHE A 143 -3.02 10.23 -10.79
N THR A 144 -3.29 9.21 -11.60
CA THR A 144 -3.81 9.40 -12.96
C THR A 144 -4.97 8.43 -13.20
N ASN A 145 -6.12 8.95 -13.64
CA ASN A 145 -7.35 8.18 -13.81
C ASN A 145 -7.76 7.42 -12.54
N THR A 146 -7.47 8.00 -11.37
CA THR A 146 -7.70 7.39 -10.06
C THR A 146 -9.06 7.84 -9.51
N ILE A 147 -9.76 6.92 -8.85
CA ILE A 147 -11.02 7.24 -8.17
C ILE A 147 -10.70 7.59 -6.71
N LEU A 148 -10.82 8.86 -6.38
CA LEU A 148 -10.54 9.44 -5.05
C LEU A 148 -11.81 9.95 -4.37
N GLU A 149 -12.99 9.46 -4.77
CA GLU A 149 -14.25 9.92 -4.20
C GLU A 149 -14.29 9.70 -2.69
N LYS A 150 -14.59 10.78 -1.94
CA LYS A 150 -14.63 10.78 -0.48
C LYS A 150 -13.31 10.39 0.20
N ALA A 151 -12.19 10.30 -0.52
CA ALA A 151 -10.88 10.05 0.09
C ALA A 151 -10.49 11.21 1.01
N ASP A 152 -9.72 10.92 2.05
CA ASP A 152 -9.34 11.89 3.08
C ASP A 152 -7.84 12.18 3.05
N PHE A 153 -7.48 13.39 2.60
CA PHE A 153 -6.12 13.90 2.50
C PHE A 153 -5.83 15.04 3.49
N ARG A 154 -6.71 15.29 4.46
CA ARG A 154 -6.63 16.50 5.30
C ARG A 154 -5.32 16.63 6.07
N THR A 155 -4.69 15.54 6.43
CA THR A 155 -3.40 15.54 7.14
C THR A 155 -2.25 14.97 6.29
N ALA A 156 -2.51 14.61 5.03
CA ALA A 156 -1.47 14.21 4.09
C ALA A 156 -0.68 15.43 3.60
N SER A 157 0.58 15.23 3.24
CA SER A 157 1.49 16.28 2.80
C SER A 157 2.15 15.95 1.45
N TYR A 158 2.59 16.99 0.75
CA TYR A 158 3.38 16.93 -0.49
C TYR A 158 2.70 16.23 -1.67
N TYR A 159 1.38 16.08 -1.67
CA TYR A 159 0.67 15.51 -2.81
C TYR A 159 0.50 16.54 -3.94
N THR A 160 0.55 16.05 -5.17
CA THR A 160 0.13 16.76 -6.37
C THR A 160 -0.92 15.92 -7.08
N ILE A 161 -2.15 16.42 -7.17
CA ILE A 161 -3.29 15.70 -7.75
C ILE A 161 -3.97 16.61 -8.77
N ASP A 162 -3.98 16.19 -10.03
CA ASP A 162 -4.73 16.92 -11.07
C ASP A 162 -6.23 16.60 -10.97
N PRO A 163 -7.10 17.60 -10.66
CA PRO A 163 -8.54 17.39 -10.55
C PRO A 163 -9.22 16.96 -11.85
N GLU A 164 -8.65 17.28 -13.01
CA GLU A 164 -9.23 16.93 -14.32
C GLU A 164 -8.94 15.49 -14.72
N MET A 165 -7.83 14.94 -14.22
CA MET A 165 -7.42 13.56 -14.49
C MET A 165 -7.96 12.56 -13.47
N ASN A 166 -8.66 13.01 -12.40
CA ASN A 166 -9.05 12.16 -11.28
C ASN A 166 -10.50 12.43 -10.83
N LYS A 167 -11.14 11.44 -10.20
CA LYS A 167 -12.49 11.59 -9.66
C LYS A 167 -12.44 12.01 -8.20
N LEU A 168 -12.66 13.30 -7.90
CA LEU A 168 -12.50 13.89 -6.56
C LEU A 168 -13.81 14.19 -5.83
N LYS A 169 -14.96 13.70 -6.26
CA LYS A 169 -16.25 14.04 -5.65
C LYS A 169 -16.25 13.78 -4.14
N LYS A 170 -16.43 14.86 -3.36
CA LYS A 170 -16.42 14.84 -1.89
C LYS A 170 -15.09 14.38 -1.25
N ALA A 171 -13.98 14.36 -1.98
CA ALA A 171 -12.66 14.20 -1.37
C ALA A 171 -12.37 15.36 -0.41
N LYS A 172 -11.61 15.09 0.65
CA LYS A 172 -11.34 16.04 1.73
C LYS A 172 -9.88 16.46 1.71
N PHE A 173 -9.65 17.76 1.69
CA PHE A 173 -8.32 18.37 1.71
C PHE A 173 -8.25 19.40 2.83
N SER A 174 -7.05 19.66 3.34
CA SER A 174 -6.82 20.84 4.20
C SER A 174 -6.68 22.10 3.34
N GLN A 175 -6.88 23.26 3.93
CA GLN A 175 -6.66 24.54 3.24
C GLN A 175 -5.19 24.66 2.75
N SER A 176 -4.24 24.29 3.59
CA SER A 176 -2.81 24.33 3.24
C SER A 176 -2.42 23.35 2.11
N GLY A 177 -3.19 22.30 1.89
CA GLY A 177 -2.95 21.31 0.83
C GLY A 177 -3.55 21.66 -0.52
N LEU A 178 -4.34 22.73 -0.64
CA LEU A 178 -4.99 23.12 -1.91
C LEU A 178 -3.99 23.46 -3.00
N ALA A 179 -2.79 23.95 -2.65
CA ALA A 179 -1.72 24.21 -3.61
C ALA A 179 -1.38 22.95 -4.46
N GLY A 180 -1.43 21.75 -3.87
CA GLY A 180 -1.19 20.50 -4.57
C GLY A 180 -2.24 20.16 -5.65
N LEU A 181 -3.45 20.73 -5.58
CA LEU A 181 -4.49 20.59 -6.62
C LEU A 181 -4.32 21.58 -7.76
N LEU A 182 -3.55 22.64 -7.55
CA LEU A 182 -3.34 23.74 -8.50
C LEU A 182 -1.96 23.70 -9.16
N ALA A 183 -1.11 22.77 -8.74
CA ALA A 183 0.29 22.70 -9.18
C ALA A 183 0.46 22.66 -10.71
N LYS A 184 -0.48 22.02 -11.43
CA LYS A 184 -0.43 21.93 -12.89
C LYS A 184 -0.52 23.29 -13.61
N TYR A 185 -1.06 24.32 -12.96
CA TYR A 185 -1.22 25.64 -13.56
C TYR A 185 0.02 26.53 -13.44
N GLY A 186 1.05 26.10 -12.68
CA GLY A 186 2.30 26.84 -12.49
C GLY A 186 2.09 28.25 -11.90
N ILE A 187 1.07 28.42 -11.05
CA ILE A 187 0.75 29.71 -10.41
C ILE A 187 1.48 29.85 -9.08
N ASP A 188 1.87 31.08 -8.77
CA ASP A 188 2.43 31.43 -7.45
C ASP A 188 1.29 31.58 -6.43
N ILE A 189 1.42 30.95 -5.28
CA ILE A 189 0.46 31.00 -4.19
C ILE A 189 1.16 31.54 -2.95
N GLU A 190 0.72 32.70 -2.47
CA GLU A 190 1.19 33.32 -1.22
C GLU A 190 0.23 32.98 -0.09
N PHE A 191 0.75 32.75 1.14
CA PHE A 191 -0.03 32.41 2.34
C PHE A 191 0.13 33.45 3.44
#